data_c4702360ab5c765f36f3bac224dafb7a
#
_entry.id   c4702360ab5c765f36f3bac224dafb7a
#
_cell.length_a   1.000
_cell.length_b   1.000
_cell.length_c   1.000
_cell.angle_alpha   90.00
_cell.angle_beta   90.00
_cell.angle_gamma   90.00
#
_symmetry.space_group_name_H-M   'P 1'
#
loop_
_entity.id
_entity.type
_entity.pdbx_description
1 polymer ?
#
loop_
_entity_poly.entity_id
_entity_poly.type
_entity_poly.pdbx_seq_one_letter_code
_entity_poly.pdbx_strand_id
1 'polypeptide(L)'
;MIMPATPRTLFDKLWDEHIVHAATGEPALLYVDLHLVHEVTSPQAFTVLRERGLKVRRPDRTMATMDHSTPTIATGGRITVHDPAASRQLDALAASCAEHDIPLYGLGDDRRGIVHVIGPELGRTQPGMTIVCGDSHTSTHGAFGALAFGIGTSEVGHVLATQCLLQSKPKTMEIRVDGMLRPGVSAKDMILAIIAKIGVGGGTGHVIEYRGEAIRALDMEGRMTVCNMSIEAGARAGMIAPDMTTYAWLAGRDQAPSGDAWRDAMGRWHQLATDDGASFDRSVVFDASEMSPMITWGTNPGMAIPVDGRLPLATDVSDTSNDRACAYMGLTPGQSLLGQPVDVVFVGSCTNSRLPDLR
;
A
#
# COMPACT_ATOMS: atom_id res chain seq x y z
N MET A 1 -37.44 6.73 -20.74
CA MET A 1 -37.10 6.84 -19.31
C MET A 1 -35.71 6.20 -19.18
N ILE A 2 -34.65 7.00 -19.00
CA ILE A 2 -33.29 6.47 -18.78
C ILE A 2 -33.30 5.91 -17.36
N MET A 3 -33.10 4.61 -17.21
CA MET A 3 -32.91 3.99 -15.91
C MET A 3 -31.74 4.70 -15.23
N PRO A 4 -31.85 5.12 -13.96
CA PRO A 4 -30.69 5.66 -13.26
C PRO A 4 -29.57 4.61 -13.27
N ALA A 5 -28.35 5.04 -13.55
CA ALA A 5 -27.20 4.15 -13.50
C ALA A 5 -27.09 3.55 -12.09
N THR A 6 -26.77 2.28 -11.99
CA THR A 6 -26.55 1.62 -10.69
C THR A 6 -25.38 2.31 -9.96
N PRO A 7 -25.57 2.75 -8.69
CA PRO A 7 -24.48 3.34 -7.92
C PRO A 7 -23.27 2.41 -7.81
N ARG A 8 -22.07 2.94 -7.98
CA ARG A 8 -20.82 2.19 -8.05
C ARG A 8 -19.84 2.64 -6.98
N THR A 9 -19.07 1.70 -6.41
CA THR A 9 -17.97 2.00 -5.52
C THR A 9 -16.75 2.56 -6.31
N LEU A 10 -15.84 3.23 -5.63
CA LEU A 10 -14.55 3.63 -6.21
C LEU A 10 -13.87 2.44 -6.89
N PHE A 11 -13.83 1.29 -6.22
CA PHE A 11 -13.24 0.08 -6.76
C PHE A 11 -13.93 -0.37 -8.05
N ASP A 12 -15.28 -0.41 -8.09
CA ASP A 12 -16.01 -0.83 -9.29
C ASP A 12 -15.72 0.08 -10.48
N LYS A 13 -15.64 1.40 -10.26
CA LYS A 13 -15.33 2.37 -11.31
C LYS A 13 -13.94 2.09 -11.90
N LEU A 14 -12.92 1.93 -11.04
CA LEU A 14 -11.57 1.66 -11.50
C LEU A 14 -11.45 0.28 -12.15
N TRP A 15 -12.05 -0.73 -11.56
CA TRP A 15 -12.03 -2.08 -12.12
C TRP A 15 -12.58 -2.11 -13.53
N ASP A 16 -13.79 -1.59 -13.73
CA ASP A 16 -14.47 -1.64 -15.02
C ASP A 16 -13.77 -0.79 -16.10
N GLU A 17 -13.14 0.33 -15.71
CA GLU A 17 -12.38 1.20 -16.61
C GLU A 17 -11.10 0.55 -17.15
N HIS A 18 -10.53 -0.40 -16.37
CA HIS A 18 -9.27 -1.05 -16.72
C HIS A 18 -9.43 -2.44 -17.33
N ILE A 19 -10.65 -2.94 -17.51
CA ILE A 19 -10.89 -4.22 -18.18
C ILE A 19 -10.52 -4.13 -19.65
N VAL A 20 -9.53 -4.90 -20.07
CA VAL A 20 -9.17 -5.12 -21.48
C VAL A 20 -10.01 -6.25 -22.06
N HIS A 21 -10.21 -7.31 -21.28
CA HIS A 21 -11.02 -8.46 -21.64
C HIS A 21 -11.59 -9.14 -20.38
N ALA A 22 -12.84 -9.56 -20.47
CA ALA A 22 -13.48 -10.38 -19.45
C ALA A 22 -14.43 -11.39 -20.07
N ALA A 23 -14.37 -12.63 -19.62
CA ALA A 23 -15.34 -13.67 -19.95
C ALA A 23 -16.04 -14.19 -18.70
N THR A 24 -17.27 -14.63 -18.85
CA THR A 24 -18.08 -15.10 -17.71
C THR A 24 -17.40 -16.32 -17.05
N GLY A 25 -17.13 -16.19 -15.76
CA GLY A 25 -16.52 -17.26 -14.95
C GLY A 25 -14.98 -17.34 -15.05
N GLU A 26 -14.35 -16.44 -15.80
CA GLU A 26 -12.89 -16.37 -15.94
C GLU A 26 -12.32 -15.10 -15.27
N PRO A 27 -11.02 -15.09 -14.89
CA PRO A 27 -10.35 -13.88 -14.47
C PRO A 27 -10.36 -12.82 -15.58
N ALA A 28 -10.55 -11.55 -15.19
CA ALA A 28 -10.48 -10.44 -16.13
C ALA A 28 -9.02 -10.09 -16.45
N LEU A 29 -8.75 -9.68 -17.68
CA LEU A 29 -7.48 -9.10 -18.09
C LEU A 29 -7.56 -7.59 -17.85
N LEU A 30 -6.78 -7.08 -16.90
CA LEU A 30 -6.71 -5.67 -16.53
C LEU A 30 -5.50 -5.00 -17.16
N TYR A 31 -5.67 -3.79 -17.66
CA TYR A 31 -4.57 -2.90 -18.02
C TYR A 31 -3.90 -2.34 -16.77
N VAL A 32 -2.58 -2.19 -16.80
CA VAL A 32 -1.77 -1.62 -15.72
C VAL A 32 -1.22 -0.26 -16.15
N ASP A 33 -1.58 0.83 -15.43
CA ASP A 33 -1.14 2.18 -15.77
C ASP A 33 0.29 2.45 -15.33
N LEU A 34 0.71 1.88 -14.21
CA LEU A 34 2.05 2.05 -13.67
C LEU A 34 2.57 0.74 -13.08
N HIS A 35 3.70 0.29 -13.60
CA HIS A 35 4.44 -0.85 -13.05
C HIS A 35 5.68 -0.35 -12.32
N LEU A 36 5.72 -0.57 -11.00
CA LEU A 36 6.87 -0.26 -10.17
C LEU A 36 7.73 -1.52 -10.01
N VAL A 37 9.04 -1.38 -10.16
CA VAL A 37 9.98 -2.50 -10.05
C VAL A 37 11.17 -2.14 -9.15
N HIS A 38 11.68 -3.15 -8.47
CA HIS A 38 12.87 -3.04 -7.63
C HIS A 38 13.75 -4.30 -7.77
N GLU A 39 14.93 -4.29 -7.18
CA GLU A 39 15.97 -5.29 -7.41
C GLU A 39 15.64 -6.70 -6.88
N VAL A 40 14.69 -6.85 -5.95
CA VAL A 40 14.43 -8.16 -5.32
C VAL A 40 13.55 -9.06 -6.20
N THR A 41 12.46 -8.54 -6.77
CA THR A 41 11.46 -9.34 -7.49
C THR A 41 11.59 -9.28 -9.01
N SER A 42 12.37 -8.35 -9.56
CA SER A 42 12.48 -8.14 -11.01
C SER A 42 13.53 -8.97 -11.74
N PRO A 43 14.67 -9.41 -11.16
CA PRO A 43 15.73 -10.08 -11.93
C PRO A 43 15.27 -11.35 -12.64
N GLN A 44 14.48 -12.19 -11.96
CA GLN A 44 13.93 -13.42 -12.55
C GLN A 44 12.91 -13.11 -13.66
N ALA A 45 12.10 -12.06 -13.50
CA ALA A 45 11.14 -11.62 -14.49
C ALA A 45 11.86 -11.20 -15.80
N PHE A 46 12.93 -10.41 -15.71
CA PHE A 46 13.74 -10.04 -16.88
C PHE A 46 14.44 -11.23 -17.52
N THR A 47 14.89 -12.21 -16.73
CA THR A 47 15.47 -13.44 -17.26
C THR A 47 14.46 -14.17 -18.14
N VAL A 48 13.22 -14.34 -17.67
CA VAL A 48 12.14 -14.98 -18.46
C VAL A 48 11.85 -14.19 -19.75
N LEU A 49 11.87 -12.87 -19.74
CA LEU A 49 11.69 -12.07 -20.96
C LEU A 49 12.80 -12.38 -21.98
N ARG A 50 14.08 -12.39 -21.56
CA ARG A 50 15.22 -12.70 -22.43
C ARG A 50 15.12 -14.11 -23.03
N GLU A 51 14.84 -15.12 -22.20
CA GLU A 51 14.68 -16.52 -22.65
C GLU A 51 13.57 -16.69 -23.69
N ARG A 52 12.52 -15.87 -23.61
CA ARG A 52 11.38 -15.89 -24.55
C ARG A 52 11.53 -14.91 -25.72
N GLY A 53 12.61 -14.14 -25.77
CA GLY A 53 12.80 -13.10 -26.80
C GLY A 53 11.79 -11.96 -26.72
N LEU A 54 11.23 -11.70 -25.53
CA LEU A 54 10.24 -10.65 -25.29
C LEU A 54 10.92 -9.36 -24.84
N LYS A 55 10.31 -8.23 -25.19
CA LYS A 55 10.73 -6.90 -24.73
C LYS A 55 9.71 -6.36 -23.73
N VAL A 56 10.14 -5.38 -22.93
CA VAL A 56 9.21 -4.61 -22.09
C VAL A 56 8.25 -3.84 -23.00
N ARG A 57 6.96 -4.02 -22.77
CA ARG A 57 5.89 -3.48 -23.61
C ARG A 57 5.76 -1.95 -23.50
N ARG A 58 5.84 -1.44 -22.28
CA ARG A 58 5.65 -0.02 -21.96
C ARG A 58 6.70 0.47 -20.94
N PRO A 59 7.94 0.73 -21.42
CA PRO A 59 8.97 1.30 -20.54
C PRO A 59 8.56 2.64 -19.92
N ASP A 60 7.78 3.44 -20.65
CA ASP A 60 7.22 4.72 -20.22
C ASP A 60 6.19 4.59 -19.05
N ARG A 61 5.62 3.39 -18.89
CA ARG A 61 4.70 3.02 -17.79
C ARG A 61 5.36 2.16 -16.73
N THR A 62 6.67 2.00 -16.81
CA THR A 62 7.47 1.26 -15.83
C THR A 62 8.45 2.21 -15.15
N MET A 63 8.64 2.08 -13.85
CA MET A 63 9.59 2.87 -13.07
C MET A 63 10.35 1.95 -12.12
N ALA A 64 11.67 2.07 -12.09
CA ALA A 64 12.52 1.25 -11.24
C ALA A 64 13.24 2.08 -10.17
N THR A 65 13.43 1.50 -8.99
CA THR A 65 14.28 2.05 -7.93
C THR A 65 15.09 0.95 -7.24
N MET A 66 16.20 1.35 -6.61
CA MET A 66 17.04 0.50 -5.77
C MET A 66 16.76 0.85 -4.30
N ASP A 67 16.01 0.02 -3.59
CA ASP A 67 15.56 0.36 -2.23
C ASP A 67 15.62 -0.79 -1.21
N HIS A 68 15.54 -2.05 -1.61
CA HIS A 68 15.49 -3.19 -0.70
C HIS A 68 16.88 -3.71 -0.30
N SER A 69 17.78 -3.86 -1.28
CA SER A 69 19.12 -4.43 -1.07
C SER A 69 20.19 -3.36 -0.90
N THR A 70 19.83 -2.21 -0.34
CA THR A 70 20.71 -1.06 -0.19
C THR A 70 21.01 -0.77 1.28
N PRO A 71 22.26 -0.41 1.64
CA PRO A 71 22.58 0.06 2.98
C PRO A 71 21.83 1.35 3.32
N THR A 72 21.46 1.48 4.59
CA THR A 72 20.81 2.68 5.13
C THR A 72 21.81 3.76 5.57
N ILE A 73 23.10 3.42 5.67
CA ILE A 73 24.16 4.32 6.10
C ILE A 73 25.07 4.63 4.92
N ALA A 74 25.23 5.92 4.61
CA ALA A 74 26.22 6.38 3.66
C ALA A 74 27.56 6.57 4.36
N THR A 75 28.65 6.00 3.83
CA THR A 75 30.02 6.20 4.30
C THR A 75 30.74 7.19 3.37
N GLY A 76 31.19 8.31 3.92
CA GLY A 76 31.87 9.34 3.13
C GLY A 76 30.99 9.97 2.03
N GLY A 77 29.67 10.07 2.26
CA GLY A 77 28.71 10.63 1.30
C GLY A 77 28.35 9.68 0.15
N ARG A 78 28.79 8.44 0.18
CA ARG A 78 28.47 7.41 -0.82
C ARG A 78 27.84 6.19 -0.15
N ILE A 79 26.85 5.61 -0.81
CA ILE A 79 26.29 4.31 -0.42
C ILE A 79 27.21 3.23 -0.99
N THR A 80 27.83 2.44 -0.12
CA THR A 80 28.69 1.32 -0.50
C THR A 80 28.01 0.01 -0.11
N VAL A 81 27.71 -0.82 -1.11
CA VAL A 81 27.10 -2.15 -0.91
C VAL A 81 28.21 -3.15 -0.67
N HIS A 82 28.27 -3.72 0.53
CA HIS A 82 29.31 -4.68 0.92
C HIS A 82 28.90 -6.14 0.68
N ASP A 83 27.62 -6.43 0.66
CA ASP A 83 27.11 -7.78 0.39
C ASP A 83 27.16 -8.08 -1.12
N PRO A 84 27.93 -9.11 -1.54
CA PRO A 84 28.02 -9.49 -2.95
C PRO A 84 26.70 -9.96 -3.56
N ALA A 85 25.77 -10.49 -2.76
CA ALA A 85 24.45 -10.91 -3.25
C ALA A 85 23.57 -9.68 -3.55
N ALA A 86 23.56 -8.72 -2.64
CA ALA A 86 22.88 -7.44 -2.83
C ALA A 86 23.46 -6.69 -4.05
N SER A 87 24.79 -6.62 -4.19
CA SER A 87 25.45 -5.98 -5.35
C SER A 87 24.98 -6.61 -6.67
N ARG A 88 24.97 -7.95 -6.77
CA ARG A 88 24.49 -8.64 -7.98
C ARG A 88 23.03 -8.34 -8.33
N GLN A 89 22.15 -8.20 -7.33
CA GLN A 89 20.75 -7.84 -7.57
C GLN A 89 20.61 -6.42 -8.11
N LEU A 90 21.34 -5.47 -7.53
CA LEU A 90 21.36 -4.08 -7.98
C LEU A 90 21.93 -3.94 -9.39
N ASP A 91 23.04 -4.63 -9.68
CA ASP A 91 23.67 -4.65 -11.00
C ASP A 91 22.73 -5.27 -12.06
N ALA A 92 22.03 -6.35 -11.71
CA ALA A 92 21.07 -7.00 -12.59
C ALA A 92 19.87 -6.09 -12.91
N LEU A 93 19.36 -5.35 -11.91
CA LEU A 93 18.32 -4.36 -12.15
C LEU A 93 18.82 -3.24 -13.06
N ALA A 94 19.99 -2.68 -12.78
CA ALA A 94 20.57 -1.60 -13.60
C ALA A 94 20.76 -2.03 -15.05
N ALA A 95 21.34 -3.22 -15.28
CA ALA A 95 21.53 -3.78 -16.62
C ALA A 95 20.20 -3.98 -17.34
N SER A 96 19.19 -4.52 -16.66
CA SER A 96 17.86 -4.75 -17.24
C SER A 96 17.13 -3.44 -17.57
N CYS A 97 17.23 -2.43 -16.70
CA CYS A 97 16.64 -1.13 -16.99
C CYS A 97 17.29 -0.45 -18.20
N ALA A 98 18.62 -0.54 -18.31
CA ALA A 98 19.36 -0.01 -19.46
C ALA A 98 19.02 -0.76 -20.77
N GLU A 99 18.85 -2.09 -20.71
CA GLU A 99 18.48 -2.93 -21.87
C GLU A 99 17.08 -2.60 -22.43
N HIS A 100 16.17 -2.15 -21.56
CA HIS A 100 14.76 -1.96 -21.88
C HIS A 100 14.30 -0.50 -21.81
N ASP A 101 15.20 0.47 -21.68
CA ASP A 101 14.90 1.91 -21.57
C ASP A 101 13.95 2.26 -20.40
N ILE A 102 14.06 1.53 -19.28
CA ILE A 102 13.24 1.79 -18.08
C ILE A 102 13.91 2.87 -17.23
N PRO A 103 13.20 3.95 -16.84
CA PRO A 103 13.72 4.93 -15.90
C PRO A 103 14.11 4.27 -14.57
N LEU A 104 15.37 4.41 -14.17
CA LEU A 104 15.92 3.86 -12.93
C LEU A 104 16.41 4.97 -11.99
N TYR A 105 15.88 4.99 -10.77
CA TYR A 105 16.37 5.79 -9.65
C TYR A 105 17.36 4.92 -8.84
N GLY A 106 18.63 4.90 -9.28
CA GLY A 106 19.68 4.06 -8.72
C GLY A 106 20.46 4.72 -7.58
N LEU A 107 21.53 4.07 -7.09
CA LEU A 107 22.31 4.52 -5.94
C LEU A 107 22.93 5.92 -6.07
N GLY A 108 23.13 6.41 -7.28
CA GLY A 108 23.68 7.73 -7.58
C GLY A 108 22.63 8.82 -7.87
N ASP A 109 21.34 8.52 -7.84
CA ASP A 109 20.26 9.49 -8.09
C ASP A 109 19.76 10.05 -6.76
N ASP A 110 19.75 11.38 -6.62
CA ASP A 110 19.27 12.07 -5.41
C ASP A 110 17.79 11.86 -5.14
N ARG A 111 17.01 11.44 -6.16
CA ARG A 111 15.58 11.10 -6.05
C ARG A 111 15.34 9.63 -5.71
N ARG A 112 16.41 8.85 -5.52
CA ARG A 112 16.29 7.45 -5.10
C ARG A 112 15.63 7.36 -3.72
N GLY A 113 14.75 6.40 -3.56
CA GLY A 113 14.10 6.14 -2.28
C GLY A 113 13.23 4.88 -2.36
N ILE A 114 12.54 4.61 -1.28
CA ILE A 114 11.59 3.50 -1.17
C ILE A 114 10.54 3.63 -2.29
N VAL A 115 10.28 2.54 -3.00
CA VAL A 115 9.43 2.53 -4.20
C VAL A 115 8.04 3.14 -3.96
N HIS A 116 7.44 2.88 -2.79
CA HIS A 116 6.12 3.42 -2.42
C HIS A 116 6.18 4.84 -1.84
N VAL A 117 7.36 5.41 -1.71
CA VAL A 117 7.57 6.83 -1.36
C VAL A 117 7.83 7.66 -2.61
N ILE A 118 8.79 7.24 -3.44
CA ILE A 118 9.19 8.06 -4.60
C ILE A 118 8.13 8.08 -5.71
N GLY A 119 7.35 7.02 -5.87
CA GLY A 119 6.24 7.01 -6.84
C GLY A 119 5.26 8.16 -6.60
N PRO A 120 4.71 8.30 -5.40
CA PRO A 120 3.92 9.46 -5.00
C PRO A 120 4.69 10.79 -5.08
N GLU A 121 5.88 10.89 -4.47
CA GLU A 121 6.63 12.15 -4.38
C GLU A 121 7.02 12.73 -5.75
N LEU A 122 7.26 11.89 -6.73
CA LEU A 122 7.49 12.29 -8.11
C LEU A 122 6.18 12.66 -8.85
N GLY A 123 5.00 12.40 -8.28
CA GLY A 123 3.71 12.60 -8.95
C GLY A 123 3.37 11.52 -9.98
N ARG A 124 4.06 10.37 -9.94
CA ARG A 124 3.75 9.21 -10.80
C ARG A 124 2.49 8.49 -10.36
N THR A 125 2.23 8.45 -9.06
CA THR A 125 0.99 7.92 -8.48
C THR A 125 -0.11 8.96 -8.62
N GLN A 126 -1.18 8.62 -9.33
CA GLN A 126 -2.30 9.53 -9.55
C GLN A 126 -3.63 8.81 -9.32
N PRO A 127 -4.68 9.56 -8.96
CA PRO A 127 -6.03 8.99 -8.84
C PRO A 127 -6.50 8.31 -10.13
N GLY A 128 -7.24 7.23 -9.96
CA GLY A 128 -7.82 6.49 -11.07
C GLY A 128 -6.92 5.47 -11.74
N MET A 129 -5.64 5.38 -11.37
CA MET A 129 -4.69 4.42 -11.93
C MET A 129 -4.82 3.03 -11.36
N THR A 130 -4.46 2.01 -12.15
CA THR A 130 -4.04 0.70 -11.67
C THR A 130 -2.53 0.66 -11.54
N ILE A 131 -2.03 0.30 -10.34
CA ILE A 131 -0.60 0.30 -10.01
C ILE A 131 -0.19 -1.05 -9.44
N VAL A 132 0.87 -1.64 -9.98
CA VAL A 132 1.39 -2.92 -9.47
C VAL A 132 2.89 -2.86 -9.20
N CYS A 133 3.35 -3.69 -8.26
CA CYS A 133 4.75 -3.88 -7.91
C CYS A 133 4.93 -5.30 -7.35
N GLY A 134 6.14 -5.82 -7.41
CA GLY A 134 6.50 -7.08 -6.74
C GLY A 134 6.60 -6.98 -5.20
N ASP A 135 5.86 -6.09 -4.58
CA ASP A 135 5.82 -5.82 -3.14
C ASP A 135 4.37 -5.64 -2.68
N SER A 136 3.99 -6.30 -1.58
CA SER A 136 2.63 -6.25 -1.04
C SER A 136 2.20 -4.83 -0.62
N HIS A 137 3.13 -4.00 -0.13
CA HIS A 137 2.85 -2.62 0.31
C HIS A 137 2.58 -1.64 -0.85
N THR A 138 2.49 -2.13 -2.08
CA THR A 138 1.93 -1.39 -3.23
C THR A 138 0.54 -0.79 -2.91
N SER A 139 -0.19 -1.40 -1.98
CA SER A 139 -1.45 -0.89 -1.44
C SER A 139 -1.36 0.58 -0.93
N THR A 140 -0.17 1.05 -0.56
CA THR A 140 0.09 2.47 -0.17
C THR A 140 -0.46 3.47 -1.19
N HIS A 141 -0.36 3.16 -2.49
CA HIS A 141 -0.80 4.05 -3.56
C HIS A 141 -2.33 4.21 -3.61
N GLY A 142 -3.07 3.32 -2.96
CA GLY A 142 -4.53 3.43 -2.80
C GLY A 142 -4.97 4.67 -2.01
N ALA A 143 -4.08 5.27 -1.22
CA ALA A 143 -4.29 6.56 -0.54
C ALA A 143 -4.60 7.71 -1.52
N PHE A 144 -4.21 7.57 -2.78
CA PHE A 144 -4.45 8.52 -3.86
C PHE A 144 -5.71 8.20 -4.68
N GLY A 145 -6.48 7.17 -4.31
CA GLY A 145 -7.60 6.70 -5.11
C GLY A 145 -7.16 5.91 -6.34
N ALA A 146 -6.03 5.20 -6.24
CA ALA A 146 -5.57 4.23 -7.23
C ALA A 146 -5.97 2.80 -6.81
N LEU A 147 -6.21 1.91 -7.75
CA LEU A 147 -6.29 0.47 -7.50
C LEU A 147 -4.87 -0.09 -7.52
N ALA A 148 -4.27 -0.28 -6.34
CA ALA A 148 -2.87 -0.61 -6.21
C ALA A 148 -2.66 -1.86 -5.35
N PHE A 149 -1.89 -2.82 -5.86
CA PHE A 149 -1.66 -4.08 -5.15
C PHE A 149 -0.38 -4.80 -5.56
N GLY A 150 0.14 -5.61 -4.64
CA GLY A 150 1.30 -6.45 -4.86
C GLY A 150 1.04 -7.62 -5.80
N ILE A 151 2.06 -8.00 -6.58
CA ILE A 151 2.01 -9.11 -7.53
C ILE A 151 3.23 -10.03 -7.35
N GLY A 152 3.08 -11.30 -7.70
CA GLY A 152 4.19 -12.26 -7.64
C GLY A 152 5.21 -12.06 -8.77
N THR A 153 6.42 -12.60 -8.58
CA THR A 153 7.53 -12.46 -9.55
C THR A 153 7.15 -12.90 -10.97
N SER A 154 6.36 -13.96 -11.13
CA SER A 154 5.90 -14.40 -12.44
C SER A 154 4.95 -13.39 -13.09
N GLU A 155 4.10 -12.75 -12.28
CA GLU A 155 3.19 -11.71 -12.72
C GLU A 155 3.95 -10.43 -13.11
N VAL A 156 5.06 -10.10 -12.40
CA VAL A 156 5.97 -8.99 -12.78
C VAL A 156 6.45 -9.20 -14.23
N GLY A 157 6.91 -10.41 -14.58
CA GLY A 157 7.33 -10.73 -15.95
C GLY A 157 6.18 -10.61 -16.96
N HIS A 158 4.99 -11.04 -16.57
CA HIS A 158 3.80 -10.93 -17.42
C HIS A 158 3.43 -9.46 -17.70
N VAL A 159 3.42 -8.62 -16.67
CA VAL A 159 3.13 -7.19 -16.82
C VAL A 159 4.21 -6.48 -17.63
N LEU A 160 5.49 -6.78 -17.43
CA LEU A 160 6.58 -6.24 -18.25
C LEU A 160 6.35 -6.55 -19.74
N ALA A 161 5.95 -7.79 -20.08
CA ALA A 161 5.75 -8.23 -21.46
C ALA A 161 4.46 -7.69 -22.09
N THR A 162 3.39 -7.47 -21.34
CA THR A 162 2.05 -7.23 -21.88
C THR A 162 1.41 -5.91 -21.46
N GLN A 163 1.85 -5.32 -20.36
CA GLN A 163 1.21 -4.22 -19.62
C GLN A 163 -0.18 -4.58 -19.08
N CYS A 164 -0.48 -5.84 -18.97
CA CYS A 164 -1.77 -6.36 -18.48
C CYS A 164 -1.56 -7.45 -17.44
N LEU A 165 -2.62 -7.73 -16.66
CA LEU A 165 -2.60 -8.73 -15.62
C LEU A 165 -3.95 -9.45 -15.53
N LEU A 166 -3.94 -10.78 -15.42
CA LEU A 166 -5.14 -11.57 -15.15
C LEU A 166 -5.46 -11.53 -13.66
N GLN A 167 -6.67 -11.09 -13.31
CA GLN A 167 -7.13 -11.01 -11.92
C GLN A 167 -8.59 -11.42 -11.79
N SER A 168 -8.90 -12.23 -10.78
CA SER A 168 -10.28 -12.44 -10.34
C SER A 168 -10.74 -11.20 -9.58
N LYS A 169 -11.97 -10.71 -9.86
CA LYS A 169 -12.51 -9.52 -9.18
C LYS A 169 -12.66 -9.79 -7.70
N PRO A 170 -11.94 -9.06 -6.82
CA PRO A 170 -12.14 -9.13 -5.38
C PRO A 170 -13.53 -8.62 -4.97
N LYS A 171 -13.97 -9.02 -3.78
CA LYS A 171 -15.12 -8.41 -3.12
C LYS A 171 -14.78 -7.01 -2.61
N THR A 172 -15.79 -6.22 -2.31
CA THR A 172 -15.66 -4.88 -1.74
C THR A 172 -15.91 -4.89 -0.24
N MET A 173 -15.10 -4.16 0.52
CA MET A 173 -15.30 -3.97 1.95
C MET A 173 -15.19 -2.48 2.29
N GLU A 174 -16.22 -1.94 2.94
CA GLU A 174 -16.16 -0.62 3.54
C GLU A 174 -15.61 -0.72 4.97
N ILE A 175 -14.62 0.12 5.29
CA ILE A 175 -14.25 0.44 6.67
C ILE A 175 -14.53 1.94 6.86
N ARG A 176 -15.58 2.23 7.64
CA ARG A 176 -16.01 3.59 7.90
C ARG A 176 -15.57 4.01 9.31
N VAL A 177 -14.84 5.12 9.39
CA VAL A 177 -14.38 5.69 10.66
C VAL A 177 -14.96 7.10 10.77
N ASP A 178 -15.98 7.25 11.60
CA ASP A 178 -16.66 8.52 11.83
C ASP A 178 -16.15 9.19 13.11
N GLY A 179 -16.46 10.48 13.28
CA GLY A 179 -15.99 11.28 14.40
C GLY A 179 -14.55 11.78 14.23
N MET A 180 -13.96 12.22 15.33
CA MET A 180 -12.61 12.81 15.35
C MET A 180 -11.66 12.00 16.24
N LEU A 181 -10.43 11.79 15.77
CA LEU A 181 -9.37 11.21 16.60
C LEU A 181 -9.06 12.12 17.79
N ARG A 182 -8.80 11.49 18.94
CA ARG A 182 -8.33 12.21 20.13
C ARG A 182 -6.91 12.73 19.91
N PRO A 183 -6.52 13.82 20.60
CA PRO A 183 -5.13 14.25 20.61
C PRO A 183 -4.19 13.11 21.02
N GLY A 184 -3.10 12.91 20.26
CA GLY A 184 -2.12 11.85 20.50
C GLY A 184 -2.46 10.51 19.84
N VAL A 185 -3.60 10.38 19.15
CA VAL A 185 -3.93 9.20 18.35
C VAL A 185 -3.56 9.48 16.89
N SER A 186 -2.72 8.66 16.33
CA SER A 186 -2.22 8.76 14.95
C SER A 186 -3.00 7.89 13.97
N ALA A 187 -2.74 8.06 12.67
CA ALA A 187 -3.25 7.17 11.62
C ALA A 187 -2.78 5.73 11.81
N LYS A 188 -1.58 5.52 12.38
CA LYS A 188 -1.06 4.19 12.69
C LYS A 188 -1.83 3.52 13.83
N ASP A 189 -2.20 4.27 14.85
CA ASP A 189 -3.08 3.75 15.91
C ASP A 189 -4.45 3.36 15.36
N MET A 190 -5.02 4.18 14.49
CA MET A 190 -6.28 3.90 13.81
C MET A 190 -6.23 2.56 13.08
N ILE A 191 -5.24 2.36 12.20
CA ILE A 191 -5.18 1.12 11.42
C ILE A 191 -4.85 -0.09 12.30
N LEU A 192 -4.05 0.05 13.36
CA LEU A 192 -3.80 -1.02 14.31
C LEU A 192 -5.07 -1.40 15.07
N ALA A 193 -5.88 -0.42 15.51
CA ALA A 193 -7.17 -0.68 16.15
C ALA A 193 -8.15 -1.40 15.20
N ILE A 194 -8.16 -1.02 13.91
CA ILE A 194 -8.95 -1.69 12.88
C ILE A 194 -8.49 -3.15 12.74
N ILE A 195 -7.19 -3.39 12.55
CA ILE A 195 -6.63 -4.75 12.38
C ILE A 195 -6.88 -5.61 13.63
N ALA A 196 -6.70 -5.06 14.83
CA ALA A 196 -7.00 -5.77 16.07
C ALA A 196 -8.47 -6.22 16.15
N LYS A 197 -9.41 -5.40 15.65
CA LYS A 197 -10.85 -5.71 15.67
C LYS A 197 -11.28 -6.70 14.59
N ILE A 198 -10.80 -6.55 13.36
CA ILE A 198 -11.23 -7.42 12.24
C ILE A 198 -10.36 -8.68 12.09
N GLY A 199 -9.16 -8.69 12.70
CA GLY A 199 -8.16 -9.74 12.59
C GLY A 199 -7.27 -9.63 11.34
N VAL A 200 -6.10 -10.29 11.37
CA VAL A 200 -5.12 -10.32 10.26
C VAL A 200 -5.64 -11.01 8.98
N GLY A 201 -6.77 -11.70 9.03
CA GLY A 201 -7.46 -12.29 7.88
C GLY A 201 -8.79 -11.62 7.55
N GLY A 202 -9.16 -10.54 8.28
CA GLY A 202 -10.47 -9.92 8.17
C GLY A 202 -10.79 -9.30 6.83
N GLY A 203 -9.77 -8.89 6.07
CA GLY A 203 -9.88 -8.33 4.72
C GLY A 203 -9.63 -9.34 3.60
N THR A 204 -9.42 -10.63 3.91
CA THR A 204 -9.06 -11.64 2.88
C THR A 204 -10.11 -11.69 1.78
N GLY A 205 -9.65 -11.64 0.52
CA GLY A 205 -10.50 -11.66 -0.67
C GLY A 205 -11.22 -10.35 -0.97
N HIS A 206 -10.92 -9.27 -0.23
CA HIS A 206 -11.54 -7.96 -0.41
C HIS A 206 -10.53 -6.89 -0.81
N VAL A 207 -11.04 -5.87 -1.50
CA VAL A 207 -10.46 -4.53 -1.55
C VAL A 207 -11.19 -3.69 -0.52
N ILE A 208 -10.43 -3.03 0.38
CA ILE A 208 -10.99 -2.19 1.43
C ILE A 208 -11.06 -0.74 0.94
N GLU A 209 -12.22 -0.11 1.03
CA GLU A 209 -12.38 1.34 0.90
C GLU A 209 -12.55 1.96 2.28
N TYR A 210 -11.59 2.80 2.68
CA TYR A 210 -11.66 3.55 3.93
C TYR A 210 -12.44 4.85 3.72
N ARG A 211 -13.43 5.09 4.57
CA ARG A 211 -14.38 6.20 4.47
C ARG A 211 -14.67 6.79 5.85
N GLY A 212 -15.40 7.88 5.89
CA GLY A 212 -15.83 8.54 7.12
C GLY A 212 -15.08 9.84 7.39
N GLU A 213 -15.50 10.53 8.44
CA GLU A 213 -14.97 11.87 8.76
C GLU A 213 -13.52 11.82 9.18
N ALA A 214 -13.16 10.85 10.03
CA ALA A 214 -11.79 10.69 10.51
C ALA A 214 -10.82 10.36 9.38
N ILE A 215 -11.23 9.56 8.37
CA ILE A 215 -10.40 9.24 7.20
C ILE A 215 -10.18 10.48 6.34
N ARG A 216 -11.22 11.28 6.10
CA ARG A 216 -11.10 12.53 5.33
C ARG A 216 -10.22 13.57 6.02
N ALA A 217 -10.21 13.58 7.35
CA ALA A 217 -9.40 14.50 8.13
C ALA A 217 -7.90 14.16 8.14
N LEU A 218 -7.49 12.94 7.75
CA LEU A 218 -6.08 12.56 7.64
C LEU A 218 -5.38 13.36 6.53
N ASP A 219 -4.13 13.74 6.81
CA ASP A 219 -3.19 14.16 5.77
C ASP A 219 -2.82 12.98 4.85
N MET A 220 -2.07 13.24 3.78
CA MET A 220 -1.71 12.18 2.83
C MET A 220 -0.79 11.13 3.42
N GLU A 221 0.08 11.50 4.34
CA GLU A 221 0.98 10.59 5.04
C GLU A 221 0.19 9.60 5.90
N GLY A 222 -0.79 10.09 6.64
CA GLY A 222 -1.72 9.26 7.40
C GLY A 222 -2.56 8.33 6.50
N ARG A 223 -3.08 8.84 5.36
CA ARG A 223 -3.81 8.01 4.38
C ARG A 223 -2.91 6.93 3.79
N MET A 224 -1.66 7.24 3.46
CA MET A 224 -0.69 6.27 2.98
C MET A 224 -0.41 5.20 4.02
N THR A 225 -0.30 5.55 5.30
CA THR A 225 -0.12 4.60 6.41
C THR A 225 -1.31 3.64 6.51
N VAL A 226 -2.55 4.15 6.46
CA VAL A 226 -3.76 3.31 6.52
C VAL A 226 -3.85 2.35 5.33
N CYS A 227 -3.63 2.84 4.11
CA CYS A 227 -3.67 1.99 2.91
C CYS A 227 -2.51 0.99 2.87
N ASN A 228 -1.31 1.39 3.31
CA ASN A 228 -0.16 0.51 3.39
C ASN A 228 -0.47 -0.71 4.27
N MET A 229 -0.98 -0.50 5.46
CA MET A 229 -1.24 -1.55 6.44
C MET A 229 -2.54 -2.35 6.20
N SER A 230 -3.24 -2.12 5.09
CA SER A 230 -4.39 -2.97 4.69
C SER A 230 -3.97 -4.41 4.43
N ILE A 231 -2.72 -4.63 4.06
CA ILE A 231 -2.15 -5.94 3.78
C ILE A 231 -2.04 -6.77 5.06
N GLU A 232 -1.75 -6.16 6.19
CA GLU A 232 -1.72 -6.82 7.50
C GLU A 232 -3.11 -7.27 7.98
N ALA A 233 -4.17 -6.71 7.42
CA ALA A 233 -5.54 -7.21 7.57
C ALA A 233 -5.90 -8.32 6.57
N GLY A 234 -4.95 -8.73 5.70
CA GLY A 234 -5.15 -9.73 4.65
C GLY A 234 -5.89 -9.22 3.41
N ALA A 235 -6.11 -7.91 3.27
CA ALA A 235 -6.78 -7.34 2.11
C ALA A 235 -5.94 -7.39 0.83
N ARG A 236 -6.59 -7.40 -0.33
CA ARG A 236 -5.91 -7.30 -1.62
C ARG A 236 -5.34 -5.91 -1.85
N ALA A 237 -6.06 -4.88 -1.42
CA ALA A 237 -5.68 -3.48 -1.48
C ALA A 237 -6.50 -2.66 -0.47
N GLY A 238 -5.98 -1.50 -0.08
CA GLY A 238 -6.72 -0.46 0.63
C GLY A 238 -6.84 0.77 -0.25
N MET A 239 -7.98 1.45 -0.23
CA MET A 239 -8.25 2.61 -1.07
C MET A 239 -8.91 3.72 -0.27
N ILE A 240 -8.62 4.97 -0.62
CA ILE A 240 -9.30 6.17 -0.13
C ILE A 240 -9.68 7.00 -1.35
N ALA A 241 -10.93 7.43 -1.45
CA ALA A 241 -11.37 8.28 -2.55
C ALA A 241 -10.57 9.59 -2.57
N PRO A 242 -10.07 10.03 -3.74
CA PRO A 242 -9.30 11.25 -3.85
C PRO A 242 -10.18 12.48 -3.59
N ASP A 243 -9.63 13.46 -2.90
CA ASP A 243 -10.29 14.71 -2.55
C ASP A 243 -9.31 15.90 -2.63
N MET A 244 -9.71 17.04 -2.11
CA MET A 244 -8.88 18.26 -2.13
C MET A 244 -7.53 18.09 -1.43
N THR A 245 -7.43 17.25 -0.38
CA THR A 245 -6.18 16.90 0.28
C THR A 245 -5.23 16.18 -0.69
N THR A 246 -5.77 15.20 -1.44
CA THR A 246 -5.02 14.47 -2.47
C THR A 246 -4.56 15.41 -3.59
N TYR A 247 -5.44 16.29 -4.07
CA TYR A 247 -5.11 17.21 -5.16
C TYR A 247 -4.06 18.24 -4.74
N ALA A 248 -4.21 18.82 -3.55
CA ALA A 248 -3.24 19.78 -3.03
C ALA A 248 -1.85 19.15 -2.85
N TRP A 249 -1.80 17.88 -2.43
CA TRP A 249 -0.54 17.15 -2.24
C TRP A 249 0.16 16.83 -3.57
N LEU A 250 -0.60 16.52 -4.64
CA LEU A 250 -0.06 16.22 -5.98
C LEU A 250 0.32 17.46 -6.79
N ALA A 251 -0.29 18.61 -6.50
CA ALA A 251 -0.09 19.84 -7.27
C ALA A 251 1.38 20.26 -7.30
N GLY A 252 1.91 20.48 -8.52
CA GLY A 252 3.28 20.97 -8.72
C GLY A 252 4.38 19.91 -8.58
N ARG A 253 4.05 18.63 -8.41
CA ARG A 253 5.05 17.56 -8.45
C ARG A 253 5.52 17.32 -9.88
N ASP A 254 6.79 16.92 -10.02
CA ASP A 254 7.52 16.87 -11.31
C ASP A 254 6.79 16.16 -12.43
N GLN A 255 6.10 15.05 -12.12
CA GLN A 255 5.44 14.19 -13.10
C GLN A 255 3.91 14.16 -12.93
N ALA A 256 3.37 15.02 -12.07
CA ALA A 256 1.94 15.27 -12.02
C ALA A 256 1.49 16.11 -13.23
N PRO A 257 0.23 15.98 -13.67
CA PRO A 257 -0.32 16.85 -14.70
C PRO A 257 -0.17 18.35 -14.33
N SER A 258 -0.06 19.21 -15.32
CA SER A 258 0.03 20.66 -15.11
C SER A 258 -0.83 21.43 -16.11
N GLY A 259 -1.14 22.69 -15.84
CA GLY A 259 -1.93 23.54 -16.74
C GLY A 259 -3.32 22.97 -17.06
N ASP A 260 -3.65 22.86 -18.33
CA ASP A 260 -4.93 22.32 -18.81
C ASP A 260 -5.08 20.84 -18.47
N ALA A 261 -4.01 20.07 -18.62
CA ALA A 261 -4.02 18.64 -18.25
C ALA A 261 -4.33 18.41 -16.77
N TRP A 262 -3.94 19.33 -15.90
CA TRP A 262 -4.30 19.28 -14.48
C TRP A 262 -5.81 19.49 -14.27
N ARG A 263 -6.39 20.49 -14.96
CA ARG A 263 -7.84 20.78 -14.86
C ARG A 263 -8.65 19.57 -15.34
N ASP A 264 -8.26 18.98 -16.47
CA ASP A 264 -8.91 17.79 -17.02
C ASP A 264 -8.77 16.57 -16.09
N ALA A 265 -7.60 16.38 -15.49
CA ALA A 265 -7.34 15.31 -14.53
C ALA A 265 -8.21 15.48 -13.29
N MET A 266 -8.26 16.67 -12.69
CA MET A 266 -9.14 16.96 -11.54
C MET A 266 -10.61 16.69 -11.86
N GLY A 267 -11.08 17.03 -13.05
CA GLY A 267 -12.45 16.75 -13.49
C GLY A 267 -12.76 15.26 -13.50
N ARG A 268 -11.82 14.42 -13.96
CA ARG A 268 -11.95 12.95 -13.93
C ARG A 268 -11.83 12.41 -12.50
N TRP A 269 -10.84 12.87 -11.74
CA TRP A 269 -10.59 12.40 -10.36
C TRP A 269 -11.76 12.65 -9.42
N HIS A 270 -12.46 13.78 -9.60
CA HIS A 270 -13.65 14.11 -8.80
C HIS A 270 -14.79 13.11 -8.98
N GLN A 271 -14.86 12.43 -10.14
CA GLN A 271 -15.91 11.46 -10.44
C GLN A 271 -15.60 10.06 -9.86
N LEU A 272 -14.40 9.85 -9.29
CA LEU A 272 -13.99 8.55 -8.77
C LEU A 272 -14.63 8.19 -7.44
N ALA A 273 -15.02 9.17 -6.64
CA ALA A 273 -15.64 8.92 -5.34
C ALA A 273 -16.82 7.94 -5.47
N THR A 274 -16.95 7.05 -4.50
CA THR A 274 -18.07 6.11 -4.42
C THR A 274 -19.40 6.85 -4.46
N ASP A 275 -20.31 6.41 -5.33
CA ASP A 275 -21.61 7.03 -5.53
C ASP A 275 -22.50 6.89 -4.28
N ASP A 276 -23.39 7.85 -4.07
CA ASP A 276 -24.40 7.75 -3.02
C ASP A 276 -25.30 6.54 -3.30
N GLY A 277 -25.50 5.71 -2.29
CA GLY A 277 -26.28 4.48 -2.39
C GLY A 277 -25.53 3.27 -2.99
N ALA A 278 -24.24 3.38 -3.27
CA ALA A 278 -23.43 2.21 -3.63
C ALA A 278 -23.36 1.22 -2.46
N SER A 279 -23.38 -0.07 -2.77
CA SER A 279 -23.34 -1.15 -1.78
C SER A 279 -21.96 -1.82 -1.77
N PHE A 280 -21.54 -2.26 -0.58
CA PHE A 280 -20.35 -3.07 -0.37
C PHE A 280 -20.76 -4.49 0.03
N ASP A 281 -19.92 -5.49 -0.29
CA ASP A 281 -20.16 -6.87 0.15
C ASP A 281 -20.05 -7.01 1.67
N ARG A 282 -19.25 -6.15 2.30
CA ARG A 282 -19.07 -6.07 3.76
C ARG A 282 -18.86 -4.62 4.20
N SER A 283 -19.41 -4.24 5.34
CA SER A 283 -19.18 -2.93 5.96
C SER A 283 -18.89 -3.07 7.44
N VAL A 284 -17.89 -2.31 7.93
CA VAL A 284 -17.52 -2.22 9.35
C VAL A 284 -17.40 -0.75 9.73
N VAL A 285 -18.05 -0.37 10.83
CA VAL A 285 -18.07 1.02 11.30
C VAL A 285 -17.29 1.13 12.63
N PHE A 286 -16.53 2.21 12.75
CA PHE A 286 -15.78 2.58 13.93
C PHE A 286 -16.10 4.02 14.33
N ASP A 287 -16.03 4.29 15.63
CA ASP A 287 -16.01 5.64 16.18
C ASP A 287 -14.57 6.04 16.50
N ALA A 288 -14.07 7.07 15.84
CA ALA A 288 -12.72 7.58 16.04
C ALA A 288 -12.50 8.11 17.48
N SER A 289 -13.57 8.59 18.14
CA SER A 289 -13.49 9.11 19.49
C SER A 289 -13.23 8.03 20.57
N GLU A 290 -13.46 6.77 20.22
CA GLU A 290 -13.18 5.63 21.09
C GLU A 290 -11.75 5.06 20.88
N MET A 291 -11.05 5.48 19.84
CA MET A 291 -9.70 5.02 19.56
C MET A 291 -8.68 5.62 20.53
N SER A 292 -7.68 4.84 20.87
CA SER A 292 -6.58 5.18 21.76
C SER A 292 -5.23 4.88 21.10
N PRO A 293 -4.12 5.46 21.58
CA PRO A 293 -2.78 5.04 21.17
C PRO A 293 -2.62 3.52 21.34
N MET A 294 -2.06 2.86 20.32
CA MET A 294 -1.98 1.40 20.24
C MET A 294 -0.54 0.91 20.36
N ILE A 295 -0.39 -0.29 20.91
CA ILE A 295 0.88 -1.02 20.95
C ILE A 295 0.67 -2.46 20.46
N THR A 296 1.57 -2.96 19.64
CA THR A 296 1.66 -4.39 19.32
C THR A 296 2.55 -5.09 20.34
N TRP A 297 2.11 -6.24 20.81
CA TRP A 297 2.77 -6.97 21.91
C TRP A 297 3.23 -8.39 21.50
N GLY A 298 2.85 -8.83 20.33
CA GLY A 298 3.08 -10.20 19.86
C GLY A 298 3.83 -10.25 18.54
N THR A 299 3.55 -11.28 17.75
CA THR A 299 4.29 -11.63 16.53
C THR A 299 3.61 -11.18 15.24
N ASN A 300 2.46 -10.51 15.32
CA ASN A 300 1.76 -9.95 14.17
C ASN A 300 0.93 -8.70 14.56
N PRO A 301 0.55 -7.84 13.61
CA PRO A 301 -0.19 -6.60 13.87
C PRO A 301 -1.60 -6.78 14.46
N GLY A 302 -2.20 -7.96 14.35
CA GLY A 302 -3.47 -8.26 15.00
C GLY A 302 -3.35 -8.41 16.53
N MET A 303 -2.13 -8.62 17.03
CA MET A 303 -1.81 -8.67 18.46
C MET A 303 -1.54 -7.24 18.96
N ALA A 304 -2.53 -6.35 18.83
CA ALA A 304 -2.46 -4.97 19.27
C ALA A 304 -3.50 -4.70 20.35
N ILE A 305 -3.13 -3.85 21.30
CA ILE A 305 -3.99 -3.36 22.41
C ILE A 305 -3.78 -1.86 22.60
N PRO A 306 -4.71 -1.14 23.25
CA PRO A 306 -4.43 0.19 23.75
C PRO A 306 -3.18 0.20 24.66
N VAL A 307 -2.39 1.27 24.61
CA VAL A 307 -1.12 1.36 25.36
C VAL A 307 -1.32 1.22 26.87
N ASP A 308 -2.48 1.63 27.39
CA ASP A 308 -2.90 1.49 28.79
C ASP A 308 -3.68 0.18 29.08
N GLY A 309 -3.83 -0.66 28.06
CA GLY A 309 -4.53 -1.94 28.15
C GLY A 309 -3.72 -3.04 28.84
N ARG A 310 -4.32 -4.22 28.90
CA ARG A 310 -3.69 -5.43 29.41
C ARG A 310 -3.66 -6.51 28.34
N LEU A 311 -2.62 -7.34 28.37
CA LEU A 311 -2.53 -8.51 27.50
C LEU A 311 -3.75 -9.44 27.72
N PRO A 312 -4.23 -10.11 26.67
CA PRO A 312 -5.29 -11.10 26.81
C PRO A 312 -4.92 -12.19 27.82
N LEU A 313 -5.89 -12.65 28.59
CA LEU A 313 -5.76 -13.85 29.40
C LEU A 313 -5.89 -15.09 28.49
N ALA A 314 -5.25 -16.18 28.85
CA ALA A 314 -5.50 -17.47 28.24
C ALA A 314 -6.96 -17.89 28.53
N THR A 315 -7.86 -17.66 27.57
CA THR A 315 -9.31 -17.88 27.78
C THR A 315 -9.82 -19.15 27.10
N ASP A 316 -9.02 -19.74 26.19
CA ASP A 316 -9.42 -20.94 25.47
C ASP A 316 -8.26 -21.95 25.41
N VAL A 317 -8.50 -23.15 25.91
CA VAL A 317 -7.53 -24.25 25.89
C VAL A 317 -7.19 -24.70 24.47
N SER A 318 -8.04 -24.37 23.48
CA SER A 318 -7.85 -24.69 22.07
C SER A 318 -6.99 -23.68 21.31
N ASP A 319 -6.92 -22.41 21.75
CA ASP A 319 -6.10 -21.35 21.11
C ASP A 319 -4.89 -20.98 21.98
N THR A 320 -3.77 -21.62 21.70
CA THR A 320 -2.47 -21.36 22.39
C THR A 320 -1.65 -20.27 21.67
N SER A 321 -2.22 -19.53 20.71
CA SER A 321 -1.46 -18.52 19.93
C SER A 321 -1.00 -17.37 20.81
N ASN A 322 -1.86 -16.88 21.70
CA ASN A 322 -1.55 -15.80 22.63
C ASN A 322 -0.47 -16.25 23.65
N ASP A 323 -0.59 -17.43 24.21
CA ASP A 323 0.39 -17.95 25.18
C ASP A 323 1.77 -18.13 24.56
N ARG A 324 1.82 -18.65 23.32
CA ARG A 324 3.08 -18.78 22.56
C ARG A 324 3.69 -17.43 22.24
N ALA A 325 2.87 -16.45 21.84
CA ALA A 325 3.33 -15.09 21.57
C ALA A 325 3.85 -14.42 22.84
N CYS A 326 3.13 -14.52 23.96
CA CYS A 326 3.60 -14.03 25.26
C CYS A 326 4.94 -14.68 25.65
N ALA A 327 5.03 -16.02 25.57
CA ALA A 327 6.26 -16.74 25.89
C ALA A 327 7.44 -16.31 24.99
N TYR A 328 7.20 -16.14 23.68
CA TYR A 328 8.22 -15.66 22.72
C TYR A 328 8.71 -14.25 23.05
N MET A 329 7.81 -13.36 23.46
CA MET A 329 8.11 -11.98 23.81
C MET A 329 8.58 -11.79 25.26
N GLY A 330 8.63 -12.86 26.06
CA GLY A 330 8.97 -12.76 27.50
C GLY A 330 7.91 -12.04 28.34
N LEU A 331 6.64 -12.10 27.91
CA LEU A 331 5.51 -11.43 28.55
C LEU A 331 4.62 -12.44 29.28
N THR A 332 3.82 -11.95 30.23
CA THR A 332 2.86 -12.75 30.98
C THR A 332 1.43 -12.39 30.58
N PRO A 333 0.54 -13.35 30.24
CA PRO A 333 -0.86 -13.06 29.99
C PRO A 333 -1.51 -12.22 31.10
N GLY A 334 -2.32 -11.23 30.73
CA GLY A 334 -2.98 -10.32 31.67
C GLY A 334 -2.12 -9.18 32.22
N GLN A 335 -0.80 -9.15 31.96
CA GLN A 335 0.03 -8.04 32.42
C GLN A 335 -0.25 -6.74 31.66
N SER A 336 0.05 -5.59 32.28
CA SER A 336 0.13 -4.29 31.61
C SER A 336 1.49 -4.13 30.94
N LEU A 337 1.51 -3.53 29.74
CA LEU A 337 2.76 -3.13 29.08
C LEU A 337 3.26 -1.78 29.55
N LEU A 338 2.39 -0.95 30.13
CA LEU A 338 2.78 0.34 30.67
C LEU A 338 3.78 0.15 31.83
N GLY A 339 4.92 0.84 31.73
CA GLY A 339 5.99 0.74 32.73
C GLY A 339 6.98 -0.41 32.52
N GLN A 340 6.83 -1.19 31.45
CA GLN A 340 7.85 -2.19 31.11
C GLN A 340 9.15 -1.50 30.63
N PRO A 341 10.34 -1.95 31.07
CA PRO A 341 11.59 -1.37 30.64
C PRO A 341 11.85 -1.62 29.14
N VAL A 342 12.46 -0.64 28.48
CA VAL A 342 12.88 -0.71 27.08
C VAL A 342 14.35 -0.33 27.01
N ASP A 343 15.20 -1.22 26.51
CA ASP A 343 16.65 -1.01 26.43
C ASP A 343 17.06 -0.26 25.17
N VAL A 344 16.34 -0.48 24.04
CA VAL A 344 16.64 0.13 22.75
C VAL A 344 15.36 0.57 22.08
N VAL A 345 15.34 1.81 21.59
CA VAL A 345 14.25 2.36 20.77
C VAL A 345 14.75 2.55 19.34
N PHE A 346 14.11 1.88 18.39
CA PHE A 346 14.33 2.09 16.97
C PHE A 346 13.18 2.94 16.39
N VAL A 347 13.54 4.04 15.72
CA VAL A 347 12.58 4.91 15.04
C VAL A 347 12.87 4.85 13.55
N GLY A 348 11.93 4.33 12.77
CA GLY A 348 12.06 4.19 11.34
C GLY A 348 11.15 3.09 10.79
N SER A 349 10.56 3.33 9.61
CA SER A 349 9.71 2.35 8.92
C SER A 349 9.42 2.84 7.50
N CYS A 350 9.32 1.94 6.52
CA CYS A 350 8.80 2.28 5.19
C CYS A 350 7.32 2.68 5.22
N THR A 351 6.58 2.20 6.23
CA THR A 351 5.14 2.41 6.38
C THR A 351 4.82 3.81 6.90
N ASN A 352 5.58 4.28 7.91
CA ASN A 352 5.24 5.47 8.69
C ASN A 352 6.51 6.11 9.27
N SER A 353 7.31 6.77 8.42
CA SER A 353 8.51 7.51 8.81
C SER A 353 8.83 8.63 7.82
N ARG A 354 7.82 9.18 7.18
CA ARG A 354 7.97 10.42 6.43
C ARG A 354 8.16 11.57 7.42
N LEU A 355 8.70 12.69 6.97
CA LEU A 355 8.98 13.81 7.85
C LEU A 355 7.76 14.29 8.68
N PRO A 356 6.52 14.35 8.13
CA PRO A 356 5.34 14.64 8.92
C PRO A 356 5.04 13.59 9.99
N ASP A 357 5.28 12.31 9.70
CA ASP A 357 5.06 11.21 10.66
C ASP A 357 6.02 11.29 11.87
N LEU A 358 7.19 11.93 11.71
CA LEU A 358 8.23 12.04 12.75
C LEU A 358 8.12 13.33 13.57
N ARG A 359 7.24 14.26 13.20
CA ARG A 359 7.01 15.55 13.89
C ARG A 359 5.84 15.47 14.86
#